data_1416be8d3dcb78e63ed84251bd2f0353
#
_entry.id   1416be8d3dcb78e63ed84251bd2f0353
#
_cell.length_a   1.000
_cell.length_b   1.000
_cell.length_c   1.000
_cell.angle_alpha   90.00
_cell.angle_beta   90.00
_cell.angle_gamma   90.00
#
_symmetry.space_group_name_H-M   'P 1'
#
loop_
_entity.id
_entity.type
_entity.pdbx_description
1 polymer ?
#
loop_
_entity_poly.entity_id
_entity_poly.type
_entity_poly.pdbx_seq_one_letter_code
_entity_poly.pdbx_strand_id
1 'polypeptide(L)' 'MHYHYFTLEQRSTLARLLSQLPENEKRSGLERLHAPDYGVCESCSADIPFVRLMSDPLRKRCPACGV' A
#
# COMPACT_ATOMS: atom_id res chain seq x y z
N MET A 1 10.77 9.12 13.23
CA MET A 1 10.47 7.93 12.42
C MET A 1 8.99 7.87 12.13
N HIS A 2 8.64 7.65 10.89
CA HIS A 2 7.25 7.73 10.44
C HIS A 2 6.72 6.33 10.13
N TYR A 3 5.66 5.93 10.81
CA TYR A 3 5.01 4.64 10.57
C TYR A 3 3.58 4.84 10.16
N HIS A 4 3.17 4.07 9.18
CA HIS A 4 1.78 4.02 8.77
C HIS A 4 1.18 2.69 9.24
N TYR A 5 0.29 2.77 10.22
CA TYR A 5 -0.30 1.57 10.80
C TYR A 5 -1.70 1.34 10.23
N PHE A 6 -1.92 0.13 9.79
CA PHE A 6 -3.24 -0.32 9.37
C PHE A 6 -3.83 -1.23 10.44
N THR A 7 -5.16 -1.20 10.58
CA THR A 7 -5.84 -2.18 11.41
C THR A 7 -5.74 -3.54 10.76
N LEU A 8 -6.04 -4.60 11.52
CA LEU A 8 -6.05 -5.95 10.97
C LEU A 8 -7.04 -6.07 9.80
N GLU A 9 -8.19 -5.41 9.91
CA GLU A 9 -9.19 -5.42 8.85
C GLU A 9 -8.66 -4.73 7.59
N GLN A 10 -7.99 -3.60 7.76
CA GLN A 10 -7.41 -2.88 6.64
C GLN A 10 -6.33 -3.71 5.95
N ARG A 11 -5.46 -4.33 6.73
CA ARG A 11 -4.41 -5.19 6.18
C ARG A 11 -5.00 -6.39 5.45
N SER A 12 -6.05 -6.99 6.00
CA SER A 12 -6.73 -8.12 5.37
C SER A 12 -7.36 -7.72 4.05
N THR A 13 -7.97 -6.54 4.00
CA THR A 13 -8.56 -6.01 2.78
C THR A 13 -7.49 -5.81 1.70
N LEU A 14 -6.39 -5.18 2.07
CA LEU A 14 -5.29 -4.94 1.13
C LEU A 14 -4.67 -6.26 0.66
N ALA A 15 -4.50 -7.23 1.54
CA ALA A 15 -3.96 -8.52 1.17
C ALA A 15 -4.87 -9.24 0.18
N ARG A 16 -6.19 -9.13 0.37
CA ARG A 16 -7.15 -9.71 -0.56
C ARG A 16 -7.06 -9.07 -1.93
N LEU A 17 -6.98 -7.74 -1.98
CA LEU A 17 -6.85 -7.03 -3.23
C LEU A 17 -5.55 -7.39 -3.95
N LEU A 18 -4.45 -7.47 -3.21
CA LEU A 18 -3.17 -7.86 -3.77
C LEU A 18 -3.18 -9.29 -4.29
N SER A 19 -3.92 -10.17 -3.62
CA SER A 19 -4.03 -11.57 -4.03
C SER A 19 -4.78 -11.77 -5.34
N GLN A 20 -5.52 -10.76 -5.78
CA GLN A 20 -6.26 -10.80 -7.04
C GLN A 20 -5.43 -10.32 -8.23
N LEU A 21 -4.22 -9.87 -8.00
CA LEU A 21 -3.33 -9.38 -9.05
C LEU A 21 -2.64 -10.55 -9.76
N PRO A 22 -2.09 -10.30 -10.97
CA PRO A 22 -1.24 -11.29 -11.64
C PRO A 22 -0.09 -11.74 -10.74
N GLU A 23 0.41 -12.95 -10.96
CA GLU A 23 1.33 -13.62 -10.05
C GLU A 23 2.54 -12.77 -9.68
N ASN A 24 3.19 -12.14 -10.66
CA ASN A 24 4.38 -11.33 -10.40
C ASN A 24 4.06 -10.09 -9.57
N GLU A 25 2.92 -9.45 -9.86
CA GLU A 25 2.50 -8.28 -9.09
C GLU A 25 2.00 -8.67 -7.71
N LYS A 26 1.30 -9.80 -7.60
CA LYS A 26 0.83 -10.30 -6.33
C LYS A 26 1.98 -10.55 -5.36
N ARG A 27 3.03 -11.23 -5.83
CA ARG A 27 4.19 -11.52 -5.00
C ARG A 27 4.85 -10.23 -4.50
N SER A 28 5.11 -9.32 -5.42
CA SER A 28 5.74 -8.05 -5.09
C SER A 28 4.88 -7.24 -4.12
N GLY A 29 3.56 -7.19 -4.38
CA GLY A 29 2.64 -6.44 -3.53
C GLY A 29 2.54 -7.00 -2.13
N LEU A 30 2.46 -8.32 -1.99
CA LEU A 30 2.38 -8.94 -0.67
C LEU A 30 3.66 -8.74 0.12
N GLU A 31 4.82 -8.78 -0.54
CA GLU A 31 6.08 -8.48 0.12
C GLU A 31 6.08 -7.04 0.63
N ARG A 32 5.60 -6.11 -0.18
CA ARG A 32 5.54 -4.70 0.21
C ARG A 32 4.57 -4.46 1.36
N LEU A 33 3.47 -5.22 1.42
CA LEU A 33 2.50 -5.10 2.50
C LEU A 33 3.15 -5.36 3.87
N HIS A 34 4.15 -6.22 3.92
CA HIS A 34 4.86 -6.52 5.15
C HIS A 34 6.00 -5.55 5.43
N ALA A 35 6.33 -4.69 4.48
CA ALA A 35 7.39 -3.71 4.67
C ALA A 35 6.89 -2.57 5.56
N PRO A 36 7.78 -2.01 6.41
CA PRO A 36 7.37 -0.94 7.34
C PRO A 36 6.98 0.35 6.63
N ASP A 37 7.42 0.55 5.39
CA ASP A 37 7.11 1.75 4.63
C ASP A 37 5.91 1.59 3.69
N TYR A 38 5.20 0.48 3.77
CA TYR A 38 4.00 0.31 2.96
C TYR A 38 2.95 1.34 3.40
N GLY A 39 2.35 2.02 2.42
CA GLY A 39 1.36 3.06 2.69
C GLY A 39 1.97 4.43 2.92
N VAL A 40 3.29 4.56 2.73
CA VAL A 40 4.00 5.83 2.84
C VAL A 40 4.49 6.25 1.47
N CYS A 41 4.29 7.52 1.13
CA CYS A 41 4.75 8.06 -0.14
C CYS A 41 6.27 7.99 -0.25
N GLU A 42 6.78 7.45 -1.35
CA GLU A 42 8.21 7.32 -1.55
C GLU A 42 8.90 8.67 -1.81
N SER A 43 8.12 9.68 -2.19
CA SER A 43 8.67 11.00 -2.52
C SER A 43 8.69 11.96 -1.35
N CYS A 44 7.57 12.03 -0.59
CA CYS A 44 7.45 13.02 0.48
C CYS A 44 7.23 12.42 1.87
N SER A 45 7.17 11.10 1.96
CA SER A 45 6.98 10.36 3.21
C SER A 45 5.65 10.63 3.90
N ALA A 46 4.69 11.20 3.19
CA ALA A 46 3.34 11.40 3.73
C ALA A 46 2.57 10.08 3.64
N ASP A 47 1.58 9.94 4.51
CA ASP A 47 0.73 8.76 4.49
C ASP A 47 -0.15 8.74 3.23
N ILE A 48 -0.22 7.60 2.58
CA ILE A 48 -1.14 7.39 1.48
C ILE A 48 -2.49 7.01 2.09
N PRO A 49 -3.58 7.73 1.77
CA PRO A 49 -4.90 7.39 2.32
C PRO A 49 -5.30 5.95 1.98
N PHE A 50 -5.91 5.27 2.94
CA PHE A 50 -6.35 3.89 2.75
C PHE A 50 -7.25 3.73 1.53
N VAL A 51 -8.15 4.70 1.31
CA VAL A 51 -9.06 4.65 0.18
C VAL A 51 -8.31 4.65 -1.16
N ARG A 52 -7.17 5.32 -1.21
CA ARG A 52 -6.34 5.31 -2.43
C ARG A 52 -5.66 3.96 -2.63
N LEU A 53 -5.24 3.33 -1.53
CA LEU A 53 -4.66 2.00 -1.59
C LEU A 53 -5.70 0.94 -1.96
N MET A 54 -6.95 1.14 -1.59
CA MET A 54 -8.03 0.25 -2.01
C MET A 54 -8.23 0.27 -3.52
N SER A 55 -8.04 1.44 -4.13
CA SER A 55 -8.15 1.58 -5.58
C SER A 55 -6.92 1.05 -6.30
N ASP A 56 -5.75 1.19 -5.67
CA ASP A 56 -4.49 0.75 -6.25
C ASP A 56 -3.54 0.32 -5.14
N PRO A 57 -3.58 -0.96 -4.74
CA PRO A 57 -2.76 -1.43 -3.61
C PRO A 57 -1.26 -1.43 -3.89
N LEU A 58 -0.84 -1.25 -5.13
CA LEU A 58 0.58 -1.14 -5.49
C LEU A 58 1.06 0.31 -5.49
N ARG A 59 0.19 1.25 -5.11
CA ARG A 59 0.51 2.66 -5.15
C ARG A 59 1.69 2.98 -4.23
N LYS A 60 2.64 3.74 -4.77
CA LYS A 60 3.87 4.11 -4.05
C LYS A 60 3.91 5.59 -3.67
N ARG A 61 3.00 6.39 -4.21
CA ARG A 61 3.00 7.84 -4.01
C ARG A 61 1.65 8.32 -3.54
N CYS A 62 1.67 9.37 -2.72
CA CYS A 62 0.43 10.00 -2.29
C CYS A 62 -0.21 10.75 -3.47
N PRO A 63 -1.50 11.13 -3.35
CA PRO A 63 -2.18 11.82 -4.45
C PRO A 63 -1.52 13.14 -4.86
N ALA A 64 -0.82 13.79 -3.94
CA ALA A 64 -0.15 15.05 -4.23
C ALA A 64 1.11 14.86 -5.08
N CYS A 65 1.79 13.71 -4.93
CA CYS A 65 3.03 13.42 -5.65
C CYS A 65 2.82 12.54 -6.87
N GLY A 66 1.84 11.64 -6.78
CA GLY A 66 1.63 10.63 -7.80
C GLY A 66 0.40 10.88 -8.64
N VAL A 67 0.44 11.90 -9.43
CA VAL A 67 -0.67 12.22 -10.32
C VAL A 67 -0.73 11.23 -11.49
#